data_c8893288282155d972e57698f7146b98
#
_entry.id   c8893288282155d972e57698f7146b98
#
_cell.length_a   1.000
_cell.length_b   1.000
_cell.length_c   1.000
_cell.angle_alpha   90.00
_cell.angle_beta   90.00
_cell.angle_gamma   90.00
#
_symmetry.space_group_name_H-M   'P 1'
#
loop_
_entity.id
_entity.type
_entity.pdbx_description
1 polymer ?
#
loop_
_entity_poly.entity_id
_entity_poly.type
_entity_poly.pdbx_seq_one_letter_code
_entity_poly.pdbx_strand_id
1 'polypeptide(L)'
;MCDMPDDRRPNSRGNRVCNPNNHHSTDASSTRGDTITTAHDGSVPTSSLAPAIAARLRKNDAGLVPAIAQEASTGDVLMLAWMDEEALARTLRTRRATYWSRSRQEYWVRGETSGHTQHVREVKLDCDADAILLIVDQTGPACHTGTHSCFDTDVLLHSDDRSSHVNGT
;
A
#
# COMPACT_ATOMS: atom_id res chain seq x y z
N MET A 1 -8.68 9.32 -1.96
CA MET A 1 -8.07 8.40 -0.98
C MET A 1 -8.94 7.17 -0.91
N CYS A 2 -8.65 6.14 -1.70
CA CYS A 2 -9.43 4.91 -1.67
C CYS A 2 -8.92 4.02 -0.53
N ASP A 3 -9.22 4.40 0.71
CA ASP A 3 -9.26 3.44 1.79
C ASP A 3 -10.54 2.63 1.59
N MET A 4 -10.43 1.31 1.50
CA MET A 4 -11.58 0.44 1.40
C MET A 4 -12.53 0.65 2.58
N PRO A 5 -13.85 0.64 2.39
CA PRO A 5 -14.79 0.75 3.49
C PRO A 5 -14.61 -0.41 4.45
N ASP A 6 -14.62 -0.05 5.72
CA ASP A 6 -14.72 -0.90 6.90
C ASP A 6 -16.00 -1.77 6.79
N ASP A 7 -15.84 -3.04 6.46
CA ASP A 7 -16.94 -4.02 6.55
C ASP A 7 -17.15 -4.36 8.05
N ARG A 8 -17.80 -3.44 8.76
CA ARG A 8 -18.25 -3.67 10.13
C ARG A 8 -19.47 -4.56 10.10
N ARG A 9 -19.28 -5.85 10.14
CA ARG A 9 -20.31 -6.74 10.65
C ARG A 9 -20.24 -6.73 12.17
N PRO A 10 -21.35 -6.46 12.86
CA PRO A 10 -21.39 -6.57 14.30
C PRO A 10 -21.42 -8.05 14.69
N ASN A 11 -20.33 -8.52 15.31
CA ASN A 11 -20.35 -9.83 15.96
C ASN A 11 -20.88 -9.65 17.39
N SER A 12 -22.08 -10.12 17.59
CA SER A 12 -22.76 -10.14 18.87
C SER A 12 -22.36 -11.38 19.67
N ARG A 13 -22.06 -11.12 20.97
CA ARG A 13 -21.97 -12.06 22.12
C ARG A 13 -20.69 -12.91 22.17
N GLY A 14 -19.88 -12.82 23.14
CA GLY A 14 -20.06 -12.74 24.60
C GLY A 14 -19.18 -13.80 25.21
N ASN A 15 -18.32 -13.45 26.00
CA ASN A 15 -18.05 -14.03 27.31
C ASN A 15 -16.58 -13.90 27.73
N ARG A 16 -16.43 -13.13 28.79
CA ARG A 16 -15.21 -13.04 29.59
C ARG A 16 -15.09 -14.30 30.45
N VAL A 17 -13.90 -14.84 30.54
CA VAL A 17 -13.47 -15.53 31.78
C VAL A 17 -12.01 -15.19 32.02
N CYS A 18 -11.79 -14.34 33.00
CA CYS A 18 -10.52 -14.21 33.69
C CYS A 18 -10.39 -15.38 34.65
N ASN A 19 -9.24 -16.03 34.69
CA ASN A 19 -8.92 -16.89 35.80
C ASN A 19 -7.49 -16.57 36.30
N PRO A 20 -7.33 -16.11 37.53
CA PRO A 20 -6.05 -15.93 38.15
C PRO A 20 -5.72 -17.17 39.04
N ASN A 21 -4.41 -17.36 39.24
CA ASN A 21 -3.75 -18.22 40.23
C ASN A 21 -3.38 -19.63 39.77
N ASN A 22 -2.09 -19.83 39.69
CA ASN A 22 -1.48 -20.82 40.62
C ASN A 22 0.01 -20.52 40.83
N HIS A 23 0.33 -20.29 42.12
CA HIS A 23 1.65 -20.37 42.68
C HIS A 23 2.05 -21.86 42.80
N HIS A 24 3.30 -22.22 42.56
CA HIS A 24 4.11 -22.96 43.54
C HIS A 24 5.58 -23.03 43.12
N SER A 25 6.35 -22.87 44.14
CA SER A 25 7.80 -22.76 44.29
C SER A 25 8.57 -24.06 44.17
N THR A 26 9.92 -23.85 44.19
CA THR A 26 11.04 -24.70 44.62
C THR A 26 11.58 -25.70 43.58
N ASP A 27 12.86 -25.88 43.33
CA ASP A 27 14.09 -25.66 44.10
C ASP A 27 15.33 -25.80 43.17
N ALA A 28 16.42 -25.32 43.64
CA ALA A 28 17.77 -25.21 43.14
C ALA A 28 18.40 -26.44 42.43
N SER A 29 19.27 -26.20 41.45
CA SER A 29 20.68 -26.64 41.52
C SER A 29 21.54 -26.08 40.39
N SER A 30 22.58 -25.44 40.75
CA SER A 30 23.82 -25.02 40.11
C SER A 30 24.35 -25.93 38.99
N THR A 31 24.75 -25.37 37.86
CA THR A 31 26.06 -25.64 37.24
C THR A 31 26.45 -24.54 36.25
N ARG A 32 27.69 -24.19 36.32
CA ARG A 32 28.44 -23.14 35.63
C ARG A 32 28.46 -23.29 34.13
N GLY A 33 28.61 -22.14 33.47
CA GLY A 33 29.50 -22.06 32.34
C GLY A 33 28.79 -21.79 31.02
N ASP A 34 29.11 -20.67 30.54
CA ASP A 34 29.26 -20.15 29.18
C ASP A 34 28.35 -18.97 28.86
N THR A 35 28.97 -17.82 29.08
CA THR A 35 28.55 -16.54 28.57
C THR A 35 28.57 -16.60 27.04
N ILE A 36 27.47 -16.99 26.42
CA ILE A 36 27.23 -16.65 25.02
C ILE A 36 26.56 -15.27 25.04
N THR A 37 27.37 -14.26 24.86
CA THR A 37 26.94 -12.94 24.50
C THR A 37 26.32 -13.05 23.10
N THR A 38 25.04 -13.37 23.00
CA THR A 38 24.27 -13.09 21.78
C THR A 38 24.10 -11.60 21.72
N ALA A 39 25.01 -10.95 21.01
CA ALA A 39 24.76 -9.63 20.48
C ALA A 39 23.45 -9.73 19.70
N HIS A 40 22.38 -9.11 20.24
CA HIS A 40 21.27 -8.75 19.43
C HIS A 40 21.80 -7.73 18.42
N ASP A 41 22.25 -8.27 17.27
CA ASP A 41 22.38 -7.49 16.07
C ASP A 41 20.99 -6.93 15.79
N GLY A 42 20.83 -5.65 16.07
CA GLY A 42 19.68 -4.85 15.67
C GLY A 42 19.67 -4.70 14.16
N SER A 43 19.53 -5.82 13.47
CA SER A 43 19.32 -5.85 12.03
C SER A 43 17.99 -5.14 11.77
N VAL A 44 18.09 -3.83 11.48
CA VAL A 44 17.02 -3.08 10.83
C VAL A 44 16.63 -3.91 9.61
N PRO A 45 15.36 -4.28 9.43
CA PRO A 45 14.95 -5.04 8.26
C PRO A 45 15.36 -4.27 7.02
N THR A 46 16.41 -4.72 6.37
CA THR A 46 16.91 -4.11 5.14
C THR A 46 15.85 -4.36 4.09
N SER A 47 15.15 -3.30 3.69
CA SER A 47 14.22 -3.33 2.59
C SER A 47 14.91 -4.01 1.39
N SER A 48 14.18 -4.86 0.68
CA SER A 48 14.71 -5.53 -0.53
C SER A 48 14.89 -4.57 -1.72
N LEU A 49 14.60 -3.28 -1.53
CA LEU A 49 14.79 -2.24 -2.53
C LEU A 49 16.27 -1.91 -2.69
N ALA A 50 16.72 -1.74 -3.93
CA ALA A 50 18.09 -1.33 -4.20
C ALA A 50 18.44 -0.01 -3.47
N PRO A 51 19.56 0.06 -2.72
CA PRO A 51 19.91 1.23 -1.90
C PRO A 51 19.94 2.54 -2.69
N ALA A 52 20.36 2.50 -3.96
CA ALA A 52 20.39 3.67 -4.83
C ALA A 52 18.99 4.23 -5.15
N ILE A 53 17.94 3.37 -5.12
CA ILE A 53 16.55 3.80 -5.29
C ILE A 53 16.01 4.30 -3.95
N ALA A 54 16.23 3.54 -2.88
CA ALA A 54 15.79 3.88 -1.53
C ALA A 54 16.28 5.26 -1.07
N ALA A 55 17.54 5.58 -1.36
CA ALA A 55 18.18 6.86 -1.02
C ALA A 55 17.55 8.07 -1.76
N ARG A 56 16.86 7.85 -2.87
CA ARG A 56 16.19 8.92 -3.64
C ARG A 56 14.80 9.23 -3.12
N LEU A 57 14.11 8.24 -2.53
CA LEU A 57 12.71 8.38 -2.12
C LEU A 57 12.56 9.39 -0.98
N ARG A 58 11.72 10.38 -1.20
CA ARG A 58 11.25 11.30 -0.15
C ARG A 58 9.94 10.78 0.42
N LYS A 59 10.05 10.16 1.58
CA LYS A 59 8.93 9.57 2.32
C LYS A 59 8.35 10.59 3.29
N ASN A 60 7.03 10.50 3.52
CA ASN A 60 6.39 11.24 4.59
C ASN A 60 6.79 10.71 5.99
N ASP A 61 6.28 11.33 7.06
CA ASP A 61 6.59 10.95 8.45
C ASP A 61 6.20 9.50 8.79
N ALA A 62 5.28 8.90 8.03
CA ALA A 62 4.90 7.49 8.16
C ALA A 62 5.78 6.54 7.32
N GLY A 63 6.82 7.05 6.67
CA GLY A 63 7.70 6.24 5.81
C GLY A 63 7.09 5.87 4.46
N LEU A 64 6.03 6.56 4.03
CA LEU A 64 5.27 6.23 2.84
C LEU A 64 5.43 7.28 1.73
N VAL A 65 5.31 6.83 0.48
CA VAL A 65 5.26 7.64 -0.73
C VAL A 65 3.92 7.38 -1.42
N PRO A 66 3.19 8.42 -1.88
CA PRO A 66 2.00 8.24 -2.70
C PRO A 66 2.36 7.58 -4.03
N ALA A 67 1.53 6.63 -4.46
CA ALA A 67 1.68 5.92 -5.70
C ALA A 67 0.42 6.07 -6.55
N ILE A 68 0.58 6.68 -7.72
CA ILE A 68 -0.47 6.91 -8.69
C ILE A 68 -0.43 5.76 -9.69
N ALA A 69 -1.57 5.10 -9.95
CA ALA A 69 -1.71 4.13 -11.02
C ALA A 69 -2.38 4.79 -12.23
N GLN A 70 -1.74 4.68 -13.38
CA GLN A 70 -2.20 5.22 -14.66
C GLN A 70 -2.33 4.10 -15.68
N GLU A 71 -3.45 4.07 -16.40
CA GLU A 71 -3.69 3.10 -17.47
C GLU A 71 -2.72 3.33 -18.64
N ALA A 72 -2.04 2.28 -19.05
CA ALA A 72 -1.04 2.36 -20.12
C ALA A 72 -1.63 2.64 -21.49
N SER A 73 -2.86 2.19 -21.75
CA SER A 73 -3.51 2.30 -23.05
C SER A 73 -4.20 3.65 -23.28
N THR A 74 -4.77 4.25 -22.24
CA THR A 74 -5.57 5.49 -22.33
C THR A 74 -4.88 6.70 -21.71
N GLY A 75 -4.01 6.49 -20.73
CA GLY A 75 -3.43 7.55 -19.92
C GLY A 75 -4.30 8.00 -18.75
N ASP A 76 -5.44 7.34 -18.54
CA ASP A 76 -6.34 7.67 -17.43
C ASP A 76 -5.69 7.39 -16.08
N VAL A 77 -5.88 8.31 -15.14
CA VAL A 77 -5.48 8.07 -13.75
C VAL A 77 -6.52 7.19 -13.09
N LEU A 78 -6.11 6.01 -12.65
CA LEU A 78 -7.00 5.00 -12.11
C LEU A 78 -7.25 5.15 -10.62
N MET A 79 -6.19 5.34 -9.85
CA MET A 79 -6.25 5.43 -8.40
C MET A 79 -4.96 6.00 -7.81
N LEU A 80 -5.03 6.38 -6.53
CA LEU A 80 -3.87 6.67 -5.70
C LEU A 80 -3.88 5.74 -4.48
N ALA A 81 -2.73 5.18 -4.16
CA ALA A 81 -2.49 4.42 -2.94
C ALA A 81 -1.13 4.76 -2.34
N TRP A 82 -0.66 4.00 -1.36
CA TRP A 82 0.59 4.27 -0.67
C TRP A 82 1.55 3.09 -0.79
N MET A 83 2.84 3.41 -0.88
CA MET A 83 3.92 2.43 -0.87
C MET A 83 4.98 2.84 0.14
N ASP A 84 5.55 1.86 0.82
CA ASP A 84 6.86 1.95 1.44
C ASP A 84 7.93 1.34 0.51
N GLU A 85 9.16 1.26 0.97
CA GLU A 85 10.27 0.68 0.21
C GLU A 85 10.03 -0.79 -0.15
N GLU A 86 9.43 -1.56 0.75
CA GLU A 86 9.17 -2.99 0.52
C GLU A 86 8.03 -3.19 -0.49
N ALA A 87 6.96 -2.40 -0.43
CA ALA A 87 5.89 -2.44 -1.43
C ALA A 87 6.43 -2.11 -2.83
N LEU A 88 7.28 -1.09 -2.93
CA LEU A 88 7.96 -0.74 -4.19
C LEU A 88 8.88 -1.87 -4.67
N ALA A 89 9.69 -2.45 -3.78
CA ALA A 89 10.57 -3.56 -4.12
C ALA A 89 9.78 -4.78 -4.64
N ARG A 90 8.67 -5.12 -3.99
CA ARG A 90 7.78 -6.19 -4.46
C ARG A 90 7.21 -5.89 -5.83
N THR A 91 6.74 -4.66 -6.04
CA THR A 91 6.21 -4.20 -7.33
C THR A 91 7.25 -4.32 -8.44
N LEU A 92 8.48 -3.85 -8.22
CA LEU A 92 9.56 -3.92 -9.19
C LEU A 92 9.93 -5.37 -9.55
N ARG A 93 9.96 -6.25 -8.54
CA ARG A 93 10.31 -7.67 -8.73
C ARG A 93 9.23 -8.46 -9.42
N THR A 94 7.97 -8.27 -9.02
CA THR A 94 6.85 -9.12 -9.46
C THR A 94 6.07 -8.58 -10.64
N ARG A 95 6.24 -7.30 -10.98
CA ARG A 95 5.41 -6.56 -11.95
C ARG A 95 3.92 -6.52 -11.57
N ARG A 96 3.58 -6.79 -10.32
CA ARG A 96 2.23 -6.66 -9.78
C ARG A 96 2.20 -5.50 -8.81
N ALA A 97 1.27 -4.57 -9.00
CA ALA A 97 1.15 -3.39 -8.13
C ALA A 97 0.86 -3.83 -6.70
N THR A 98 1.80 -3.59 -5.82
CA THR A 98 1.75 -3.91 -4.40
C THR A 98 1.76 -2.60 -3.61
N TYR A 99 0.84 -2.46 -2.68
CA TYR A 99 0.64 -1.25 -1.91
C TYR A 99 0.66 -1.53 -0.41
N TRP A 100 0.78 -0.47 0.37
CA TRP A 100 0.62 -0.49 1.82
C TRP A 100 -0.74 0.08 2.23
N SER A 101 -1.52 -0.67 2.99
CA SER A 101 -2.77 -0.22 3.59
C SER A 101 -2.48 0.47 4.92
N ARG A 102 -2.77 1.79 5.00
CA ARG A 102 -2.55 2.57 6.23
C ARG A 102 -3.51 2.18 7.35
N SER A 103 -4.75 1.83 6.99
CA SER A 103 -5.78 1.45 7.97
C SER A 103 -5.61 0.04 8.50
N ARG A 104 -5.19 -0.91 7.64
CA ARG A 104 -4.99 -2.31 8.02
C ARG A 104 -3.55 -2.64 8.45
N GLN A 105 -2.59 -1.73 8.17
CA GLN A 105 -1.17 -1.93 8.46
C GLN A 105 -0.62 -3.22 7.81
N GLU A 106 -1.00 -3.46 6.55
CA GLU A 106 -0.59 -4.64 5.79
C GLU A 106 -0.34 -4.32 4.31
N TYR A 107 0.45 -5.17 3.66
CA TYR A 107 0.62 -5.14 2.22
C TYR A 107 -0.57 -5.77 1.52
N TRP A 108 -0.93 -5.21 0.37
CA TRP A 108 -1.92 -5.81 -0.50
C TRP A 108 -1.51 -5.70 -1.96
N VAL A 109 -1.78 -6.74 -2.72
CA VAL A 109 -1.53 -6.79 -4.15
C VAL A 109 -2.83 -6.53 -4.88
N ARG A 110 -2.81 -5.58 -5.82
CA ARG A 110 -4.02 -5.26 -6.58
C ARG A 110 -4.53 -6.47 -7.33
N GLY A 111 -5.81 -6.80 -7.08
CA GLY A 111 -6.51 -7.90 -7.74
C GLY A 111 -6.26 -9.29 -7.16
N GLU A 112 -5.53 -9.43 -6.06
CA GLU A 112 -5.26 -10.74 -5.45
C GLU A 112 -6.54 -11.50 -5.06
N THR A 113 -7.53 -10.76 -4.56
CA THR A 113 -8.84 -11.34 -4.17
C THR A 113 -9.90 -11.13 -5.23
N SER A 114 -9.94 -9.95 -5.86
CA SER A 114 -11.02 -9.57 -6.79
C SER A 114 -10.78 -9.99 -8.23
N GLY A 115 -9.55 -10.36 -8.60
CA GLY A 115 -9.15 -10.57 -10.00
C GLY A 115 -8.94 -9.28 -10.80
N HIS A 116 -9.22 -8.10 -10.24
CA HIS A 116 -9.02 -6.81 -10.90
C HIS A 116 -7.57 -6.37 -10.76
N THR A 117 -6.70 -6.93 -11.59
CA THR A 117 -5.24 -6.83 -11.45
C THR A 117 -4.64 -5.60 -12.13
N GLN A 118 -3.48 -5.19 -11.63
CA GLN A 118 -2.60 -4.18 -12.24
C GLN A 118 -1.25 -4.81 -12.58
N HIS A 119 -1.01 -5.04 -13.86
CA HIS A 119 0.31 -5.44 -14.35
C HIS A 119 1.15 -4.20 -14.64
N VAL A 120 2.26 -4.03 -13.94
CA VAL A 120 3.09 -2.84 -14.02
C VAL A 120 4.04 -2.93 -15.21
N ARG A 121 3.91 -1.99 -16.16
CA ARG A 121 4.81 -1.82 -17.30
C ARG A 121 6.01 -0.96 -16.96
N GLU A 122 5.74 0.19 -16.32
CA GLU A 122 6.78 1.14 -15.94
C GLU A 122 6.54 1.66 -14.52
N VAL A 123 7.63 2.04 -13.85
CA VAL A 123 7.62 2.75 -12.58
C VAL A 123 8.48 4.00 -12.73
N LYS A 124 7.92 5.15 -12.43
CA LYS A 124 8.60 6.45 -12.51
C LYS A 124 8.54 7.14 -11.15
N LEU A 125 9.59 7.88 -10.83
CA LEU A 125 9.57 8.86 -9.74
C LEU A 125 9.35 10.24 -10.36
N ASP A 126 8.69 11.11 -9.65
CA ASP A 126 8.64 12.51 -10.04
C ASP A 126 9.98 13.23 -9.84
N CYS A 127 10.02 14.54 -10.09
CA CYS A 127 11.27 15.28 -10.17
C CYS A 127 12.03 15.37 -8.84
N ASP A 128 11.35 15.33 -7.71
CA ASP A 128 11.92 15.37 -6.36
C ASP A 128 11.72 14.09 -5.55
N ALA A 129 11.17 13.06 -6.21
CA ALA A 129 11.01 11.69 -5.71
C ALA A 129 10.09 11.55 -4.47
N ASP A 130 9.09 12.43 -4.37
CA ASP A 130 8.05 12.38 -3.34
C ASP A 130 6.75 11.70 -3.83
N ALA A 131 6.66 11.34 -5.13
CA ALA A 131 5.58 10.57 -5.72
C ALA A 131 6.08 9.47 -6.66
N ILE A 132 5.31 8.37 -6.73
CA ILE A 132 5.55 7.24 -7.63
C ILE A 132 4.43 7.22 -8.66
N LEU A 133 4.78 7.09 -9.95
CA LEU A 133 3.84 6.81 -11.02
C LEU A 133 4.04 5.39 -11.53
N LEU A 134 2.98 4.59 -11.47
CA LEU A 134 2.90 3.25 -12.04
C LEU A 134 2.12 3.30 -13.34
N ILE A 135 2.75 2.96 -14.46
CA ILE A 135 2.05 2.73 -15.73
C ILE A 135 1.66 1.26 -15.75
N VAL A 136 0.36 1.00 -15.82
CA VAL A 136 -0.18 -0.35 -15.63
C VAL A 136 -1.12 -0.78 -16.76
N ASP A 137 -1.19 -2.09 -17.00
CA ASP A 137 -2.32 -2.72 -17.67
C ASP A 137 -3.35 -3.08 -16.60
N GLN A 138 -4.51 -2.43 -16.62
CA GLN A 138 -5.60 -2.68 -15.70
C GLN A 138 -6.53 -3.76 -16.25
N THR A 139 -6.83 -4.77 -15.45
CA THR A 139 -7.87 -5.75 -15.72
C THR A 139 -9.06 -5.48 -14.81
N GLY A 140 -10.24 -5.27 -15.39
CA GLY A 140 -11.44 -4.93 -14.64
C GLY A 140 -11.40 -3.52 -14.02
N PRO A 141 -12.40 -3.14 -13.21
CA PRO A 141 -12.47 -1.82 -12.60
C PRO A 141 -11.38 -1.58 -11.55
N ALA A 142 -10.81 -0.37 -11.53
CA ALA A 142 -9.83 0.00 -10.52
C ALA A 142 -10.50 0.48 -9.22
N CYS A 143 -11.73 0.95 -9.26
CA CYS A 143 -12.46 1.39 -8.08
C CYS A 143 -13.22 0.22 -7.43
N HIS A 144 -13.33 0.25 -6.09
CA HIS A 144 -14.14 -0.72 -5.33
C HIS A 144 -15.63 -0.57 -5.59
N THR A 145 -16.08 0.60 -6.07
CA THR A 145 -17.47 0.86 -6.48
C THR A 145 -17.82 0.25 -7.84
N GLY A 146 -16.84 -0.31 -8.55
CA GLY A 146 -17.03 -0.92 -9.87
C GLY A 146 -16.79 0.04 -11.03
N THR A 147 -16.41 1.30 -10.81
CA THR A 147 -16.01 2.23 -11.86
C THR A 147 -14.59 1.96 -12.36
N HIS A 148 -14.30 2.37 -13.60
CA HIS A 148 -12.97 2.19 -14.19
C HIS A 148 -11.91 2.90 -13.34
N SER A 149 -12.16 4.15 -12.98
CA SER A 149 -11.28 4.96 -12.14
C SER A 149 -11.93 5.32 -10.80
N CYS A 150 -11.12 5.56 -9.78
CA CYS A 150 -11.56 6.15 -8.52
C CYS A 150 -11.97 7.62 -8.65
N PHE A 151 -11.64 8.25 -9.77
CA PHE A 151 -11.93 9.66 -10.05
C PHE A 151 -13.15 9.86 -10.94
N ASP A 152 -13.87 8.79 -11.31
CA ASP A 152 -15.03 8.87 -12.23
C ASP A 152 -16.33 9.34 -11.53
N THR A 153 -16.37 9.30 -10.20
CA THR A 153 -17.65 9.42 -9.47
C THR A 153 -17.95 10.81 -8.92
N ASP A 154 -16.92 11.65 -8.72
CA ASP A 154 -17.10 12.96 -8.08
C ASP A 154 -16.28 14.03 -8.78
N VAL A 155 -16.93 14.76 -9.68
CA VAL A 155 -16.31 15.83 -10.47
C VAL A 155 -16.70 17.17 -9.88
N LEU A 156 -15.74 17.85 -9.26
CA LEU A 156 -15.94 19.13 -8.58
C LEU A 156 -16.02 20.33 -9.55
N LEU A 157 -15.43 20.20 -10.74
CA LEU A 157 -15.45 21.24 -11.75
C LEU A 157 -15.46 20.61 -13.15
N HIS A 158 -16.44 20.95 -13.95
CA HIS A 158 -16.46 20.64 -15.38
C HIS A 158 -15.97 21.84 -16.19
N SER A 159 -15.15 21.61 -17.20
CA SER A 159 -14.95 22.63 -18.24
C SER A 159 -16.26 22.76 -19.00
N ASP A 160 -16.93 23.88 -18.87
CA ASP A 160 -18.00 24.22 -19.81
C ASP A 160 -17.37 24.33 -21.20
N ASP A 161 -17.67 23.39 -22.06
CA ASP A 161 -17.27 23.44 -23.47
C ASP A 161 -18.11 24.52 -24.18
N ARG A 162 -17.73 25.79 -23.93
CA ARG A 162 -18.24 26.92 -24.69
C ARG A 162 -17.43 27.12 -25.96
N SER A 163 -17.23 26.09 -26.74
CA SER A 163 -16.94 26.29 -28.15
C SER A 163 -18.22 26.23 -28.98
N SER A 164 -19.24 27.03 -28.63
CA SER A 164 -20.30 27.34 -29.54
C SER A 164 -19.75 28.32 -30.59
N HIS A 165 -19.46 27.80 -31.75
CA HIS A 165 -19.53 28.40 -33.06
C HIS A 165 -20.03 29.85 -33.06
N VAL A 166 -19.09 30.78 -33.21
CA VAL A 166 -19.41 32.06 -33.85
C VAL A 166 -19.29 31.82 -35.35
N ASN A 167 -20.36 31.30 -35.96
CA ASN A 167 -20.54 31.43 -37.38
C ASN A 167 -20.82 32.90 -37.64
N GLY A 168 -19.76 33.64 -38.01
CA GLY A 168 -19.86 34.94 -38.60
C GLY A 168 -20.42 34.80 -40.02
N THR A 169 -21.51 35.43 -40.24
CA THR A 169 -22.08 35.83 -41.56
C THR A 169 -21.18 36.86 -42.21
#